data_342f6215de6c62c323251868011e5d71
#
_entry.id   342f6215de6c62c323251868011e5d71
#
_cell.length_a   1.000
_cell.length_b   1.000
_cell.length_c   1.000
_cell.angle_alpha   90.00
_cell.angle_beta   90.00
_cell.angle_gamma   90.00
#
_symmetry.space_group_name_H-M   'P 1'
#
loop_
_entity.id
_entity.type
_entity.pdbx_description
1 polymer ?
#
loop_
_entity_poly.entity_id
_entity_poly.type
_entity_poly.pdbx_seq_one_letter_code
_entity_poly.pdbx_strand_id
1 'polypeptide(L)'
;MTLDEIRSEIITAVGSYAYGFWRRPDFVPGETRVNYSAQIFDQREIVNLVDCALSGKITAGRWTEEFERRMREFFGSRDFILVNSGSSANLLMIAALCSP
;
A
#
# COMPACT_ATOMS: atom_id res chain seq x y z
N MET A 1 25.73 -6.74 -16.23
CA MET A 1 24.64 -6.21 -15.39
C MET A 1 23.97 -7.38 -14.67
N THR A 2 23.96 -7.33 -13.36
CA THR A 2 23.33 -8.36 -12.51
C THR A 2 21.82 -8.12 -12.42
N LEU A 3 21.06 -9.12 -11.97
CA LEU A 3 19.62 -8.96 -11.73
C LEU A 3 19.32 -7.90 -10.66
N ASP A 4 20.18 -7.76 -9.67
CA ASP A 4 20.03 -6.77 -8.61
C ASP A 4 20.27 -5.33 -9.14
N GLU A 5 21.23 -5.16 -10.03
CA GLU A 5 21.46 -3.88 -10.71
C GLU A 5 20.26 -3.50 -11.59
N ILE A 6 19.74 -4.45 -12.37
CA ILE A 6 18.54 -4.23 -13.20
C ILE A 6 17.33 -3.87 -12.32
N ARG A 7 17.13 -4.59 -11.22
CA ARG A 7 16.06 -4.28 -10.25
C ARG A 7 16.19 -2.87 -9.71
N SER A 8 17.40 -2.46 -9.32
CA SER A 8 17.67 -1.13 -8.82
C SER A 8 17.34 -0.03 -9.84
N GLU A 9 17.69 -0.25 -11.11
CA GLU A 9 17.35 0.66 -12.20
C GLU A 9 15.84 0.76 -12.42
N ILE A 10 15.12 -0.37 -12.41
CA ILE A 10 13.66 -0.40 -12.53
C ILE A 10 13.02 0.41 -11.39
N ILE A 11 13.41 0.17 -10.15
CA ILE A 11 12.88 0.87 -8.98
C ILE A 11 13.16 2.37 -9.05
N THR A 12 14.35 2.76 -9.47
CA THR A 12 14.72 4.17 -9.65
C THR A 12 13.88 4.83 -10.75
N ALA A 13 13.71 4.17 -11.89
CA ALA A 13 12.90 4.67 -12.99
C ALA A 13 11.41 4.81 -12.58
N VAL A 14 10.87 3.81 -11.90
CA VAL A 14 9.50 3.85 -11.36
C VAL A 14 9.33 4.98 -10.36
N GLY A 15 10.26 5.16 -9.44
CA GLY A 15 10.23 6.26 -8.47
C GLY A 15 10.22 7.63 -9.14
N SER A 16 11.06 7.81 -10.16
CA SER A 16 11.12 9.06 -10.93
C SER A 16 9.83 9.34 -11.70
N TYR A 17 9.28 8.32 -12.36
CA TYR A 17 8.00 8.44 -13.06
C TYR A 17 6.85 8.76 -12.10
N ALA A 18 6.74 8.01 -11.02
CA ALA A 18 5.68 8.18 -10.03
C ALA A 18 5.74 9.56 -9.34
N TYR A 19 6.94 10.05 -9.05
CA TYR A 19 7.13 11.39 -8.50
C TYR A 19 6.56 12.48 -9.43
N GLY A 20 6.82 12.39 -10.73
CA GLY A 20 6.29 13.33 -11.72
C GLY A 20 4.78 13.20 -11.92
N PHE A 21 4.28 11.96 -12.00
CA PHE A 21 2.87 11.68 -12.30
C PHE A 21 1.93 11.99 -11.12
N TRP A 22 2.34 11.64 -9.88
CA TRP A 22 1.50 11.79 -8.69
C TRP A 22 1.75 13.10 -7.93
N ARG A 23 2.58 13.99 -8.48
CA ARG A 23 2.80 15.30 -7.89
C ARG A 23 1.48 16.08 -7.85
N ARG A 24 1.07 16.46 -6.65
CA ARG A 24 -0.10 17.30 -6.48
C ARG A 24 0.28 18.77 -6.69
N PRO A 25 -0.55 19.54 -7.37
CA PRO A 25 -0.40 20.99 -7.37
C PRO A 25 -0.62 21.53 -5.95
N ASP A 26 -0.02 22.67 -5.66
CA ASP A 26 -0.24 23.36 -4.40
C ASP A 26 -1.71 23.72 -4.23
N PHE A 27 -2.20 23.60 -3.01
CA PHE A 27 -3.57 23.95 -2.69
C PHE A 27 -3.73 25.48 -2.68
N VAL A 28 -4.65 25.99 -3.49
CA VAL A 28 -4.98 27.42 -3.54
C VAL A 28 -6.41 27.60 -2.97
N PRO A 29 -6.55 28.26 -1.79
CA PRO A 29 -7.86 28.50 -1.19
C PRO A 29 -8.78 29.29 -2.13
N GLY A 30 -10.01 28.81 -2.29
CA GLY A 30 -11.01 29.42 -3.17
C GLY A 30 -10.94 29.00 -4.64
N GLU A 31 -9.82 28.37 -5.08
CA GLU A 31 -9.63 27.93 -6.46
C GLU A 31 -9.55 26.39 -6.56
N THR A 32 -8.77 25.78 -5.68
CA THR A 32 -8.58 24.32 -5.72
C THR A 32 -9.83 23.60 -5.24
N ARG A 33 -10.37 22.73 -6.10
CA ARG A 33 -11.51 21.89 -5.75
C ARG A 33 -11.13 20.91 -4.63
N VAL A 34 -11.92 20.90 -3.57
CA VAL A 34 -11.84 19.90 -2.49
C VAL A 34 -12.77 18.74 -2.83
N ASN A 35 -12.21 17.56 -3.09
CA ASN A 35 -12.97 16.34 -3.32
C ASN A 35 -13.33 15.70 -1.97
N TYR A 36 -14.48 15.02 -1.90
CA TYR A 36 -14.91 14.29 -0.70
C TYR A 36 -14.05 13.04 -0.42
N SER A 37 -13.43 12.48 -1.45
CA SER A 37 -12.44 11.41 -1.35
C SER A 37 -11.36 11.59 -2.40
N ALA A 38 -10.16 11.19 -2.08
CA ALA A 38 -9.04 11.18 -3.01
C ALA A 38 -8.05 10.08 -2.60
N GLN A 39 -7.40 9.48 -3.58
CA GLN A 39 -6.26 8.62 -3.33
C GLN A 39 -5.07 9.49 -2.93
N ILE A 40 -4.44 9.15 -1.80
CA ILE A 40 -3.25 9.84 -1.30
C ILE A 40 -2.07 8.91 -1.55
N PHE A 41 -1.57 8.93 -2.79
CA PHE A 41 -0.38 8.20 -3.20
C PHE A 41 0.77 9.16 -3.47
N ASP A 42 1.96 8.70 -3.18
CA ASP A 42 3.19 9.27 -3.70
C ASP A 42 4.04 8.17 -4.38
N GLN A 43 5.29 8.46 -4.66
CA GLN A 43 6.16 7.48 -5.29
C GLN A 43 6.41 6.23 -4.44
N ARG A 44 6.28 6.31 -3.12
CA ARG A 44 6.57 5.20 -2.20
C ARG A 44 5.62 4.04 -2.37
N GLU A 45 4.32 4.32 -2.52
CA GLU A 45 3.32 3.27 -2.73
C GLU A 45 3.56 2.55 -4.06
N ILE A 46 3.87 3.30 -5.11
CA ILE A 46 4.11 2.73 -6.44
C ILE A 46 5.42 1.93 -6.47
N VAL A 47 6.48 2.45 -5.87
CA VAL A 47 7.76 1.73 -5.75
C VAL A 47 7.57 0.43 -4.98
N ASN A 48 6.88 0.45 -3.85
CA ASN A 48 6.63 -0.75 -3.05
C ASN A 48 5.78 -1.79 -3.80
N LEU A 49 4.79 -1.34 -4.59
CA LEU A 49 3.97 -2.21 -5.40
C LEU A 49 4.80 -2.93 -6.47
N VAL A 50 5.66 -2.19 -7.18
CA VAL A 50 6.55 -2.76 -8.20
C VAL A 50 7.60 -3.67 -7.57
N ASP A 51 8.18 -3.29 -6.44
CA ASP A 51 9.14 -4.13 -5.72
C ASP A 51 8.50 -5.45 -5.24
N CYS A 52 7.27 -5.39 -4.77
CA CYS A 52 6.49 -6.58 -4.46
C CYS A 52 6.27 -7.47 -5.70
N ALA A 53 5.87 -6.88 -6.83
CA ALA A 53 5.68 -7.62 -8.08
C ALA A 53 6.98 -8.28 -8.58
N LEU A 54 8.10 -7.58 -8.52
CA LEU A 54 9.42 -8.11 -8.90
C LEU A 54 9.90 -9.25 -7.99
N SER A 55 9.35 -9.38 -6.79
CA SER A 55 9.65 -10.51 -5.90
C SER A 55 9.06 -11.84 -6.38
N GLY A 56 8.14 -11.81 -7.34
CA GLY A 56 7.40 -12.98 -7.83
C GLY A 56 6.38 -13.56 -6.84
N LYS A 57 6.26 -12.98 -5.64
CA LYS A 57 5.28 -13.38 -4.63
C LYS A 57 4.08 -12.45 -4.67
N ILE A 58 3.08 -12.82 -5.47
CA ILE A 58 1.83 -12.08 -5.64
C ILE A 58 0.70 -12.54 -4.70
N THR A 59 1.01 -13.46 -3.79
CA THR A 59 0.16 -13.90 -2.67
C THR A 59 0.76 -13.40 -1.35
N ALA A 60 0.21 -13.83 -0.21
CA ALA A 60 0.75 -13.47 1.10
C ALA A 60 2.26 -13.77 1.19
N GLY A 61 3.04 -12.81 1.67
CA GLY A 61 4.48 -12.88 1.79
C GLY A 61 5.02 -11.78 2.70
N ARG A 62 6.30 -11.41 2.53
CA ARG A 62 6.98 -10.43 3.40
C ARG A 62 6.24 -9.11 3.59
N TRP A 63 5.56 -8.61 2.55
CA TRP A 63 4.81 -7.36 2.64
C TRP A 63 3.57 -7.48 3.51
N THR A 64 2.86 -8.61 3.43
CA THR A 64 1.73 -8.92 4.30
C THR A 64 2.18 -9.06 5.75
N GLU A 65 3.24 -9.83 6.00
CA GLU A 65 3.80 -10.05 7.33
C GLU A 65 4.26 -8.73 7.97
N GLU A 66 4.96 -7.89 7.24
CA GLU A 66 5.42 -6.60 7.72
C GLU A 66 4.27 -5.63 7.99
N PHE A 67 3.25 -5.62 7.12
CA PHE A 67 2.05 -4.81 7.33
C PHE A 67 1.32 -5.24 8.60
N GLU A 68 1.05 -6.54 8.77
CA GLU A 68 0.38 -7.07 9.94
C GLU A 68 1.17 -6.80 11.22
N ARG A 69 2.49 -6.93 11.18
CA ARG A 69 3.37 -6.61 12.30
C ARG A 69 3.25 -5.14 12.71
N ARG A 70 3.39 -4.21 11.78
CA ARG A 70 3.28 -2.76 12.04
C ARG A 70 1.90 -2.37 12.54
N MET A 71 0.86 -2.96 12.00
CA MET A 71 -0.52 -2.67 12.42
C MET A 71 -0.80 -3.21 13.83
N ARG A 72 -0.28 -4.40 14.19
CA ARG A 72 -0.35 -4.88 15.58
C ARG A 72 0.32 -3.91 16.55
N GLU A 73 1.50 -3.43 16.21
CA GLU A 73 2.23 -2.44 17.03
C GLU A 73 1.45 -1.14 17.15
N PHE A 74 0.96 -0.62 16.04
CA PHE A 74 0.22 0.65 15.98
C PHE A 74 -1.05 0.63 16.83
N PHE A 75 -1.84 -0.46 16.75
CA PHE A 75 -3.08 -0.60 17.50
C PHE A 75 -2.90 -1.23 18.89
N GLY A 76 -1.71 -1.73 19.22
CA GLY A 76 -1.48 -2.47 20.45
C GLY A 76 -2.28 -3.77 20.55
N SER A 77 -2.64 -4.36 19.41
CA SER A 77 -3.43 -5.59 19.34
C SER A 77 -2.53 -6.83 19.36
N ARG A 78 -3.06 -7.95 19.88
CA ARG A 78 -2.34 -9.23 19.85
C ARG A 78 -2.20 -9.77 18.43
N ASP A 79 -3.27 -9.67 17.66
CA ASP A 79 -3.37 -10.20 16.30
C ASP A 79 -3.86 -9.13 15.35
N PHE A 80 -3.48 -9.23 14.09
CA PHE A 80 -3.96 -8.41 13.00
C PHE A 80 -3.92 -9.24 11.72
N ILE A 81 -4.98 -9.21 10.94
CA ILE A 81 -5.12 -9.99 9.71
C ILE A 81 -5.41 -9.04 8.55
N LEU A 82 -4.56 -9.07 7.54
CA LEU A 82 -4.77 -8.35 6.29
C LEU A 82 -5.82 -9.07 5.45
N VAL A 83 -6.76 -8.30 4.93
CA VAL A 83 -7.78 -8.76 3.97
C VAL A 83 -7.76 -7.91 2.71
N ASN A 84 -8.42 -8.34 1.65
CA ASN A 84 -8.39 -7.68 0.35
C ASN A 84 -9.25 -6.41 0.26
N SER A 85 -10.18 -6.21 1.20
CA SER A 85 -11.06 -5.04 1.21
C SER A 85 -11.68 -4.80 2.59
N GLY A 86 -12.18 -3.58 2.81
CA GLY A 86 -12.98 -3.25 4.00
C GLY A 86 -14.27 -4.07 4.09
N SER A 87 -14.89 -4.39 2.95
CA SER A 87 -16.09 -5.26 2.90
C SER A 87 -15.78 -6.67 3.40
N SER A 88 -14.63 -7.24 3.00
CA SER A 88 -14.19 -8.54 3.52
C SER A 88 -13.87 -8.48 5.00
N ALA A 89 -13.29 -7.39 5.50
CA ALA A 89 -13.04 -7.17 6.91
C ALA A 89 -14.36 -7.18 7.70
N ASN A 90 -15.36 -6.44 7.25
CA ASN A 90 -16.68 -6.41 7.86
C ASN A 90 -17.33 -7.80 7.89
N LEU A 91 -17.26 -8.54 6.77
CA LEU A 91 -17.80 -9.90 6.69
C LEU A 91 -17.12 -10.84 7.70
N LEU A 92 -15.80 -10.79 7.83
CA LEU A 92 -15.05 -11.61 8.79
C LEU A 92 -15.37 -11.24 10.24
N MET A 93 -15.54 -9.94 10.54
CA MET A 93 -15.94 -9.52 11.90
C MET A 93 -17.31 -10.08 12.29
N ILE A 94 -18.29 -9.99 11.40
CA ILE A 94 -19.63 -10.54 11.64
C ILE A 94 -19.58 -12.07 11.77
N ALA A 95 -18.86 -12.74 10.86
CA ALA A 95 -18.70 -14.19 10.92
C ALA A 95 -18.04 -14.66 12.25
N ALA A 96 -17.03 -13.93 12.71
CA ALA A 96 -16.37 -14.23 13.98
C ALA A 96 -17.32 -14.08 15.19
N LEU A 97 -18.18 -13.04 15.18
CA LEU A 97 -19.19 -12.83 16.23
C LEU A 97 -20.29 -13.90 16.22
N CYS A 98 -20.60 -14.47 15.07
CA CYS A 98 -21.60 -15.54 14.91
C CYS A 98 -21.01 -16.95 15.03
N SER A 99 -19.69 -17.06 15.19
CA SER A 99 -19.03 -18.37 15.36
C SER A 99 -19.34 -18.94 16.75
N PRO A 100 -19.65 -20.26 16.83
CA PRO A 100 -19.90 -20.95 18.11
C PRO A 100 -18.64 -21.03 18.96
#